data_547a98bd7af028576ff505446c98e373
#
_entry.id   547a98bd7af028576ff505446c98e373
#
_cell.length_a   1.000
_cell.length_b   1.000
_cell.length_c   1.000
_cell.angle_alpha   90.00
_cell.angle_beta   90.00
_cell.angle_gamma   90.00
#
_symmetry.space_group_name_H-M   'P 1'
#
loop_
_entity.id
_entity.type
_entity.pdbx_description
1 polymer ?
#
loop_
_entity_poly.entity_id
_entity_poly.type
_entity_poly.pdbx_seq_one_letter_code
_entity_poly.pdbx_strand_id
1 'polypeptide(L)'
;MKGLLYKDFKFVLQSISPAYLTCLVPIMVYLGKDTFLYMFAVIIGLMSGMQILFTISNDERVKFTHYYRILPLSYHVIALEKYIFMFFLSLLAGIMIFFVTFCYTREFSYMYPLIGAYIAIIYGIIMIPSSLYFGVEKGRYVLMFLAVLPMFMAKFKEVFLKILPIFSKYFIAVAIFFHIILLAFSYMISVKSVKRYPS
;
A
#
# COMPACT_ATOMS: atom_id res chain seq x y z
N MET A 1 -21.27 -3.28 -3.44
CA MET A 1 -20.04 -2.50 -3.46
C MET A 1 -19.99 -1.43 -2.36
N LYS A 2 -20.94 -0.49 -2.25
CA LYS A 2 -20.94 0.54 -1.19
C LYS A 2 -20.84 -0.04 0.23
N GLY A 3 -21.58 -1.11 0.55
CA GLY A 3 -21.53 -1.75 1.87
C GLY A 3 -20.19 -2.40 2.22
N LEU A 4 -19.49 -2.98 1.23
CA LEU A 4 -18.16 -3.56 1.43
C LEU A 4 -17.13 -2.46 1.75
N LEU A 5 -17.09 -1.39 0.97
CA LEU A 5 -16.23 -0.23 1.22
C LEU A 5 -16.53 0.42 2.58
N TYR A 6 -17.80 0.57 2.95
CA TYR A 6 -18.18 1.11 4.25
C TYR A 6 -17.68 0.25 5.40
N LYS A 7 -17.77 -1.08 5.28
CA LYS A 7 -17.25 -2.03 6.26
C LYS A 7 -15.75 -1.84 6.47
N ASP A 8 -14.97 -1.83 5.39
CA ASP A 8 -13.51 -1.69 5.44
C ASP A 8 -13.09 -0.31 6.00
N PHE A 9 -13.79 0.74 5.59
CA PHE A 9 -13.56 2.08 6.11
C PHE A 9 -13.84 2.18 7.62
N LYS A 10 -14.98 1.64 8.08
CA LYS A 10 -15.33 1.60 9.50
C LYS A 10 -14.30 0.81 10.32
N PHE A 11 -13.84 -0.32 9.78
CA PHE A 11 -12.81 -1.14 10.43
C PHE A 11 -11.49 -0.37 10.58
N VAL A 12 -11.03 0.31 9.52
CA VAL A 12 -9.80 1.11 9.57
C VAL A 12 -9.92 2.24 10.58
N LEU A 13 -11.02 2.99 10.59
CA LEU A 13 -11.24 4.06 11.59
C LEU A 13 -11.18 3.54 13.03
N GLN A 14 -11.66 2.34 13.29
CA GLN A 14 -11.61 1.72 14.61
C GLN A 14 -10.22 1.15 14.96
N SER A 15 -9.43 0.76 13.98
CA SER A 15 -8.11 0.15 14.17
C SER A 15 -6.96 1.16 14.24
N ILE A 16 -7.17 2.40 13.78
CA ILE A 16 -6.17 3.47 13.90
C ILE A 16 -6.08 3.89 15.37
N SER A 17 -5.01 3.45 16.04
CA SER A 17 -4.72 3.92 17.40
C SER A 17 -3.94 5.23 17.36
N PRO A 18 -4.29 6.24 18.18
CA PRO A 18 -3.50 7.47 18.33
C PRO A 18 -2.04 7.21 18.71
N ALA A 19 -1.75 6.06 19.30
CA ALA A 19 -0.39 5.63 19.64
C ALA A 19 0.58 5.62 18.45
N TYR A 20 0.08 5.41 17.23
CA TYR A 20 0.92 5.47 16.03
C TYR A 20 1.46 6.88 15.76
N LEU A 21 0.67 7.90 16.04
CA LEU A 21 1.10 9.30 15.86
C LEU A 21 2.09 9.72 16.94
N THR A 22 1.93 9.24 18.17
CA THR A 22 2.85 9.59 19.27
C THR A 22 4.25 9.03 19.08
N CYS A 23 4.40 7.86 18.43
CA CYS A 23 5.72 7.31 18.11
C CYS A 23 6.51 8.14 17.09
N LEU A 24 5.85 8.99 16.29
CA LEU A 24 6.51 9.84 15.30
C LEU A 24 7.14 11.10 15.92
N VAL A 25 6.65 11.54 17.09
CA VAL A 25 7.13 12.76 17.75
C VAL A 25 8.61 12.70 18.15
N PRO A 26 9.13 11.62 18.78
CA PRO A 26 10.55 11.52 19.10
C PRO A 26 11.45 11.52 17.86
N ILE A 27 11.00 10.88 16.78
CA ILE A 27 11.71 10.82 15.51
C ILE A 27 11.88 12.22 14.91
N MET A 28 10.87 13.07 15.06
CA MET A 28 10.86 14.46 14.59
C MET A 28 11.96 15.32 15.25
N VAL A 29 12.26 15.04 16.50
CA VAL A 29 13.23 15.84 17.29
C VAL A 29 14.68 15.50 16.93
N TYR A 30 14.96 14.24 16.56
CA TYR A 30 16.33 13.74 16.33
C TYR A 30 16.79 13.80 14.88
N LEU A 31 15.88 13.88 13.91
CA LEU A 31 16.22 13.88 12.50
C LEU A 31 16.23 15.29 11.93
N GLY A 32 17.19 15.56 11.03
CA GLY A 32 17.17 16.79 10.23
C GLY A 32 15.89 16.86 9.37
N LYS A 33 15.50 18.10 8.99
CA LYS A 33 14.23 18.43 8.34
C LYS A 33 13.87 17.52 7.16
N ASP A 34 14.78 17.38 6.19
CA ASP A 34 14.52 16.60 4.98
C ASP A 34 14.46 15.10 5.25
N THR A 35 15.35 14.62 6.13
CA THR A 35 15.37 13.21 6.54
C THR A 35 14.09 12.84 7.29
N PHE A 36 13.61 13.73 8.17
CA PHE A 36 12.35 13.53 8.87
C PHE A 36 11.18 13.42 7.89
N LEU A 37 11.03 14.37 6.95
CA LEU A 37 9.92 14.39 5.99
C LEU A 37 9.93 13.15 5.09
N TYR A 38 11.10 12.72 4.65
CA TYR A 38 11.26 11.49 3.87
C TYR A 38 10.83 10.25 4.67
N MET A 39 11.36 10.10 5.89
CA MET A 39 11.02 8.97 6.77
C MET A 39 9.54 8.97 7.15
N PHE A 40 8.97 10.14 7.43
CA PHE A 40 7.55 10.30 7.70
C PHE A 40 6.71 9.83 6.52
N ALA A 41 7.05 10.23 5.29
CA ALA A 41 6.35 9.82 4.08
C ALA A 41 6.41 8.29 3.88
N VAL A 42 7.59 7.68 4.09
CA VAL A 42 7.77 6.23 4.00
C VAL A 42 6.92 5.49 5.05
N ILE A 43 6.98 5.93 6.30
CA ILE A 43 6.25 5.29 7.41
C ILE A 43 4.73 5.37 7.18
N ILE A 44 4.19 6.57 6.87
CA ILE A 44 2.76 6.74 6.62
C ILE A 44 2.31 5.94 5.39
N GLY A 45 3.12 5.91 4.33
CA GLY A 45 2.85 5.09 3.15
C GLY A 45 2.76 3.60 3.47
N LEU A 46 3.73 3.07 4.21
CA LEU A 46 3.73 1.67 4.65
C LEU A 46 2.54 1.36 5.57
N MET A 47 2.26 2.23 6.55
CA MET A 47 1.13 2.03 7.47
C MET A 47 -0.21 2.00 6.71
N SER A 48 -0.40 2.88 5.75
CA SER A 48 -1.60 2.91 4.91
C SER A 48 -1.72 1.63 4.07
N GLY A 49 -0.62 1.13 3.51
CA GLY A 49 -0.58 -0.16 2.84
C GLY A 49 -0.92 -1.34 3.77
N MET A 50 -0.41 -1.33 5.01
CA MET A 50 -0.70 -2.37 6.00
C MET A 50 -2.19 -2.43 6.40
N GLN A 51 -2.91 -1.30 6.37
CA GLN A 51 -4.35 -1.29 6.65
C GLN A 51 -5.15 -2.18 5.69
N ILE A 52 -4.70 -2.32 4.45
CA ILE A 52 -5.31 -3.21 3.46
C ILE A 52 -5.18 -4.68 3.92
N LEU A 53 -4.00 -5.05 4.40
CA LEU A 53 -3.76 -6.39 4.94
C LEU A 53 -4.65 -6.67 6.16
N PHE A 54 -4.82 -5.67 7.05
CA PHE A 54 -5.67 -5.80 8.21
C PHE A 54 -7.14 -5.97 7.85
N THR A 55 -7.66 -5.29 6.83
CA THR A 55 -9.04 -5.51 6.38
C THR A 55 -9.24 -6.92 5.82
N ILE A 56 -8.30 -7.44 5.03
CA ILE A 56 -8.34 -8.82 4.51
C ILE A 56 -8.24 -9.83 5.66
N SER A 57 -7.35 -9.58 6.64
CA SER A 57 -7.21 -10.41 7.83
C SER A 57 -8.50 -10.46 8.66
N ASN A 58 -9.17 -9.32 8.81
CA ASN A 58 -10.44 -9.29 9.50
C ASN A 58 -11.53 -10.07 8.73
N ASP A 59 -11.55 -9.97 7.41
CA ASP A 59 -12.48 -10.73 6.57
C ASP A 59 -12.26 -12.25 6.73
N GLU A 60 -11.01 -12.71 6.81
CA GLU A 60 -10.70 -14.12 7.10
C GLU A 60 -11.16 -14.51 8.52
N ARG A 61 -10.84 -13.68 9.53
CA ARG A 61 -11.15 -13.95 10.94
C ARG A 61 -12.66 -14.09 11.18
N VAL A 62 -13.47 -13.22 10.58
CA VAL A 62 -14.93 -13.27 10.72
C VAL A 62 -15.58 -14.23 9.73
N LYS A 63 -14.78 -15.01 9.01
CA LYS A 63 -15.23 -15.93 7.94
C LYS A 63 -16.14 -15.25 6.91
N PHE A 64 -15.88 -13.96 6.65
CA PHE A 64 -16.68 -13.17 5.71
C PHE A 64 -16.59 -13.71 4.29
N THR A 65 -15.53 -14.45 3.98
CA THR A 65 -15.35 -15.18 2.72
C THR A 65 -16.48 -16.17 2.42
N HIS A 66 -17.10 -16.75 3.45
CA HIS A 66 -18.29 -17.61 3.26
C HIS A 66 -19.51 -16.80 2.85
N TYR A 67 -19.65 -15.54 3.32
CA TYR A 67 -20.75 -14.66 2.95
C TYR A 67 -20.66 -14.17 1.50
N TYR A 68 -19.44 -14.06 0.93
CA TYR A 68 -19.28 -13.69 -0.47
C TYR A 68 -19.99 -14.63 -1.46
N ARG A 69 -20.24 -15.88 -1.07
CA ARG A 69 -20.93 -16.87 -1.89
C ARG A 69 -22.45 -16.76 -1.81
N ILE A 70 -22.96 -16.33 -0.65
CA ILE A 70 -24.40 -16.16 -0.43
C ILE A 70 -24.87 -14.84 -1.06
N LEU A 71 -23.97 -13.86 -1.09
CA LEU A 71 -24.25 -12.58 -1.73
C LEU A 71 -24.20 -12.70 -3.26
N PRO A 72 -25.14 -12.10 -3.99
CA PRO A 72 -25.14 -12.09 -5.46
C PRO A 72 -24.06 -11.12 -6.00
N LEU A 73 -22.81 -11.30 -5.59
CA LEU A 73 -21.68 -10.48 -5.98
C LEU A 73 -20.75 -11.27 -6.91
N SER A 74 -20.31 -10.65 -8.00
CA SER A 74 -19.30 -11.24 -8.84
C SER A 74 -17.92 -11.18 -8.16
N TYR A 75 -17.05 -12.15 -8.44
CA TYR A 75 -15.67 -12.19 -7.92
C TYR A 75 -14.88 -10.94 -8.31
N HIS A 76 -15.20 -10.35 -9.46
CA HIS A 76 -14.63 -9.09 -9.91
C HIS A 76 -14.96 -7.92 -8.98
N VAL A 77 -16.19 -7.83 -8.48
CA VAL A 77 -16.63 -6.77 -7.57
C VAL A 77 -15.91 -6.89 -6.23
N ILE A 78 -15.71 -8.12 -5.74
CA ILE A 78 -15.01 -8.37 -4.48
C ILE A 78 -13.53 -7.99 -4.58
N ALA A 79 -12.85 -8.41 -5.66
CA ALA A 79 -11.47 -8.02 -5.88
C ALA A 79 -11.33 -6.48 -6.09
N LEU A 80 -12.18 -5.90 -6.96
CA LEU A 80 -12.16 -4.48 -7.29
C LEU A 80 -12.34 -3.59 -6.05
N GLU A 81 -13.18 -4.02 -5.10
CA GLU A 81 -13.39 -3.30 -3.85
C GLU A 81 -12.08 -3.06 -3.10
N LYS A 82 -11.20 -4.08 -2.98
CA LYS A 82 -9.91 -3.96 -2.28
C LYS A 82 -8.96 -3.00 -3.00
N TYR A 83 -8.98 -2.96 -4.34
CA TYR A 83 -8.16 -2.02 -5.10
C TYR A 83 -8.67 -0.57 -4.99
N ILE A 84 -9.98 -0.36 -5.03
CA ILE A 84 -10.56 0.98 -4.80
C ILE A 84 -10.22 1.45 -3.39
N PHE A 85 -10.32 0.56 -2.41
CA PHE A 85 -9.97 0.88 -1.03
C PHE A 85 -8.47 1.22 -0.90
N MET A 86 -7.59 0.48 -1.58
CA MET A 86 -6.16 0.79 -1.67
C MET A 86 -5.91 2.20 -2.20
N PHE A 87 -6.52 2.57 -3.33
CA PHE A 87 -6.37 3.91 -3.89
C PHE A 87 -6.89 4.99 -2.96
N PHE A 88 -8.00 4.75 -2.28
CA PHE A 88 -8.53 5.66 -1.28
C PHE A 88 -7.57 5.88 -0.11
N LEU A 89 -7.00 4.81 0.45
CA LEU A 89 -6.01 4.90 1.52
C LEU A 89 -4.72 5.61 1.08
N SER A 90 -4.25 5.34 -0.15
CA SER A 90 -3.06 6.01 -0.68
C SER A 90 -3.28 7.52 -0.86
N LEU A 91 -4.47 7.92 -1.29
CA LEU A 91 -4.86 9.33 -1.41
C LEU A 91 -4.92 10.00 -0.03
N LEU A 92 -5.52 9.35 0.97
CA LEU A 92 -5.54 9.84 2.34
C LEU A 92 -4.12 9.99 2.90
N ALA A 93 -3.25 9.01 2.68
CA ALA A 93 -1.84 9.09 3.07
C ALA A 93 -1.14 10.31 2.44
N GLY A 94 -1.33 10.50 1.13
CA GLY A 94 -0.78 11.66 0.41
C GLY A 94 -1.27 12.99 0.99
N ILE A 95 -2.56 13.11 1.29
CA ILE A 95 -3.15 14.31 1.90
C ILE A 95 -2.54 14.57 3.30
N MET A 96 -2.45 13.53 4.14
CA MET A 96 -1.85 13.67 5.48
C MET A 96 -0.39 14.13 5.41
N ILE A 97 0.40 13.51 4.54
CA ILE A 97 1.80 13.88 4.34
C ILE A 97 1.92 15.31 3.82
N PHE A 98 1.05 15.70 2.89
CA PHE A 98 1.00 17.06 2.36
C PHE A 98 0.78 18.10 3.46
N PHE A 99 -0.20 17.89 4.34
CA PHE A 99 -0.47 18.77 5.46
C PHE A 99 0.73 18.88 6.40
N VAL A 100 1.34 17.78 6.79
CA VAL A 100 2.51 17.79 7.68
C VAL A 100 3.69 18.51 7.01
N THR A 101 3.95 18.21 5.73
CA THR A 101 5.01 18.86 4.96
C THR A 101 4.78 20.36 4.91
N PHE A 102 3.58 20.81 4.56
CA PHE A 102 3.22 22.22 4.50
C PHE A 102 3.36 22.93 5.85
N CYS A 103 2.88 22.32 6.94
CA CYS A 103 3.01 22.88 8.28
C CYS A 103 4.47 23.02 8.72
N TYR A 104 5.32 22.09 8.31
CA TYR A 104 6.73 22.05 8.73
C TYR A 104 7.65 22.93 7.86
N THR A 105 7.41 22.96 6.54
CA THR A 105 8.27 23.69 5.59
C THR A 105 7.75 25.08 5.25
N ARG A 106 6.44 25.32 5.37
CA ARG A 106 5.72 26.48 4.84
C ARG A 106 5.82 26.61 3.30
N GLU A 107 6.25 25.56 2.63
CA GLU A 107 6.41 25.49 1.18
C GLU A 107 5.53 24.40 0.58
N PHE A 108 5.07 24.60 -0.65
CA PHE A 108 4.30 23.60 -1.39
C PHE A 108 5.25 22.60 -2.02
N SER A 109 5.52 21.49 -1.34
CA SER A 109 6.30 20.38 -1.88
C SER A 109 5.41 19.17 -2.14
N TYR A 110 5.38 18.70 -3.37
CA TYR A 110 4.60 17.51 -3.77
C TYR A 110 5.42 16.22 -3.69
N MET A 111 6.73 16.31 -3.52
CA MET A 111 7.63 15.16 -3.57
C MET A 111 7.32 14.14 -2.47
N TYR A 112 7.24 14.58 -1.21
CA TYR A 112 6.99 13.68 -0.07
C TYR A 112 5.60 13.04 -0.10
N PRO A 113 4.49 13.78 -0.37
CA PRO A 113 3.16 13.20 -0.55
C PRO A 113 3.10 12.14 -1.65
N LEU A 114 3.75 12.39 -2.79
CA LEU A 114 3.81 11.42 -3.89
C LEU A 114 4.57 10.16 -3.51
N ILE A 115 5.71 10.28 -2.80
CA ILE A 115 6.48 9.13 -2.32
C ILE A 115 5.61 8.26 -1.39
N GLY A 116 4.96 8.86 -0.41
CA GLY A 116 4.14 8.10 0.54
C GLY A 116 2.93 7.43 -0.11
N ALA A 117 2.19 8.15 -0.96
CA ALA A 117 1.08 7.58 -1.71
C ALA A 117 1.53 6.44 -2.63
N TYR A 118 2.66 6.59 -3.30
CA TYR A 118 3.24 5.59 -4.18
C TYR A 118 3.65 4.32 -3.43
N ILE A 119 4.27 4.45 -2.26
CA ILE A 119 4.63 3.32 -1.40
C ILE A 119 3.36 2.55 -0.98
N ALA A 120 2.29 3.24 -0.59
CA ALA A 120 1.02 2.61 -0.24
C ALA A 120 0.42 1.81 -1.40
N ILE A 121 0.50 2.33 -2.64
CA ILE A 121 0.02 1.66 -3.85
C ILE A 121 0.84 0.41 -4.14
N ILE A 122 2.18 0.52 -4.17
CA ILE A 122 3.07 -0.64 -4.43
C ILE A 122 2.81 -1.75 -3.42
N TYR A 123 2.70 -1.35 -2.14
CA TYR A 123 2.41 -2.30 -1.08
C TYR A 123 1.08 -3.03 -1.31
N GLY A 124 0.03 -2.31 -1.65
CA GLY A 124 -1.28 -2.89 -1.94
C GLY A 124 -1.29 -3.79 -3.17
N ILE A 125 -0.61 -3.40 -4.26
CA ILE A 125 -0.48 -4.21 -5.49
C ILE A 125 0.10 -5.60 -5.19
N ILE A 126 1.02 -5.70 -4.24
CA ILE A 126 1.68 -6.97 -3.90
C ILE A 126 0.89 -7.72 -2.82
N MET A 127 0.39 -7.00 -1.82
CA MET A 127 -0.25 -7.63 -0.65
C MET A 127 -1.66 -8.13 -0.92
N ILE A 128 -2.44 -7.45 -1.77
CA ILE A 128 -3.81 -7.90 -2.09
C ILE A 128 -3.79 -9.31 -2.71
N PRO A 129 -3.08 -9.56 -3.83
CA PRO A 129 -3.08 -10.89 -4.42
C PRO A 129 -2.40 -11.94 -3.53
N SER A 130 -1.31 -11.59 -2.82
CA SER A 130 -0.61 -12.55 -1.97
C SER A 130 -1.46 -13.00 -0.79
N SER A 131 -2.16 -12.09 -0.12
CA SER A 131 -3.03 -12.43 1.00
C SER A 131 -4.30 -13.16 0.56
N LEU A 132 -4.88 -12.81 -0.59
CA LEU A 132 -6.02 -13.53 -1.15
C LEU A 132 -5.66 -14.92 -1.69
N TYR A 133 -4.41 -15.15 -2.12
CA TYR A 133 -3.98 -16.43 -2.68
C TYR A 133 -3.45 -17.40 -1.62
N PHE A 134 -2.60 -16.93 -0.73
CA PHE A 134 -1.93 -17.76 0.28
C PHE A 134 -2.59 -17.71 1.66
N GLY A 135 -3.57 -16.82 1.86
CA GLY A 135 -4.09 -16.43 3.17
C GLY A 135 -3.18 -15.38 3.84
N VAL A 136 -3.73 -14.68 4.83
CA VAL A 136 -3.04 -13.55 5.48
C VAL A 136 -1.76 -13.98 6.21
N GLU A 137 -1.77 -15.14 6.87
CA GLU A 137 -0.59 -15.61 7.62
C GLU A 137 0.60 -15.84 6.70
N LYS A 138 0.39 -16.55 5.59
CA LYS A 138 1.46 -16.82 4.61
C LYS A 138 1.79 -15.57 3.78
N GLY A 139 0.81 -14.73 3.49
CA GLY A 139 1.02 -13.44 2.81
C GLY A 139 1.98 -12.51 3.54
N ARG A 140 2.06 -12.58 4.88
CA ARG A 140 3.03 -11.82 5.69
C ARG A 140 4.49 -12.18 5.38
N TYR A 141 4.80 -13.39 4.95
CA TYR A 141 6.17 -13.75 4.53
C TYR A 141 6.61 -13.02 3.27
N VAL A 142 5.67 -12.72 2.37
CA VAL A 142 5.95 -11.87 1.19
C VAL A 142 6.38 -10.48 1.63
N LEU A 143 5.80 -9.96 2.71
CA LEU A 143 6.19 -8.71 3.36
C LEU A 143 7.62 -8.72 3.86
N MET A 144 8.02 -9.79 4.58
CA MET A 144 9.38 -9.92 5.08
C MET A 144 10.38 -9.95 3.92
N PHE A 145 10.06 -10.67 2.85
CA PHE A 145 10.88 -10.68 1.64
C PHE A 145 11.00 -9.30 1.00
N LEU A 146 9.89 -8.56 0.89
CA LEU A 146 9.89 -7.19 0.36
C LEU A 146 10.68 -6.21 1.24
N ALA A 147 10.67 -6.37 2.56
CA ALA A 147 11.46 -5.53 3.46
C ALA A 147 12.97 -5.77 3.31
N VAL A 148 13.38 -6.97 2.94
CA VAL A 148 14.79 -7.34 2.73
C VAL A 148 15.30 -6.92 1.33
N LEU A 149 14.41 -6.84 0.35
CA LEU A 149 14.74 -6.52 -1.04
C LEU A 149 15.49 -5.18 -1.21
N PRO A 150 15.12 -4.05 -0.55
CA PRO A 150 15.87 -2.81 -0.60
C PRO A 150 17.31 -2.93 -0.08
N MET A 151 17.55 -3.80 0.90
CA MET A 151 18.90 -4.03 1.43
C MET A 151 19.80 -4.71 0.37
N PHE A 152 19.25 -5.64 -0.41
CA PHE A 152 19.94 -6.23 -1.54
C PHE A 152 20.17 -5.20 -2.65
N MET A 153 19.16 -4.38 -2.96
CA MET A 153 19.28 -3.35 -3.99
C MET A 153 20.32 -2.29 -3.67
N ALA A 154 20.55 -1.99 -2.38
CA ALA A 154 21.60 -1.06 -1.98
C ALA A 154 23.00 -1.50 -2.43
N LYS A 155 23.27 -2.82 -2.51
CA LYS A 155 24.53 -3.37 -3.05
C LYS A 155 24.66 -3.17 -4.58
N PHE A 156 23.56 -3.04 -5.28
CA PHE A 156 23.55 -2.81 -6.75
C PHE A 156 23.42 -1.35 -7.13
N LYS A 157 23.56 -0.43 -6.17
CA LYS A 157 23.44 1.02 -6.39
C LYS A 157 24.32 1.52 -7.55
N GLU A 158 25.56 1.06 -7.65
CA GLU A 158 26.48 1.46 -8.71
C GLU A 158 26.04 0.98 -10.09
N VAL A 159 25.49 -0.22 -10.18
CA VAL A 159 24.95 -0.76 -11.44
C VAL A 159 23.71 0.02 -11.85
N PHE A 160 22.82 0.32 -10.88
CA PHE A 160 21.63 1.12 -11.10
C PHE A 160 21.97 2.54 -11.57
N LEU A 161 22.95 3.20 -10.96
CA LEU A 161 23.38 4.55 -11.34
C LEU A 161 24.01 4.60 -12.75
N LYS A 162 24.61 3.51 -13.23
CA LYS A 162 25.13 3.42 -14.61
C LYS A 162 24.03 3.20 -15.65
N ILE A 163 22.92 2.56 -15.26
CA ILE A 163 21.80 2.25 -16.16
C ILE A 163 20.80 3.41 -16.20
N LEU A 164 20.66 4.16 -15.12
CA LEU A 164 19.71 5.28 -15.00
C LEU A 164 19.81 6.35 -16.11
N PRO A 165 21.00 6.80 -16.53
CA PRO A 165 21.12 7.81 -17.59
C PRO A 165 20.60 7.35 -18.94
N ILE A 166 20.74 6.06 -19.24
CA ILE A 166 20.28 5.47 -20.52
C ILE A 166 18.76 5.48 -20.61
N PHE A 167 18.07 5.35 -19.46
CA PHE A 167 16.61 5.34 -19.35
C PHE A 167 16.00 6.71 -19.04
N SER A 168 16.79 7.75 -18.75
CA SER A 168 16.32 9.01 -18.17
C SER A 168 15.23 9.72 -18.99
N LYS A 169 15.30 9.67 -20.33
CA LYS A 169 14.36 10.37 -21.20
C LYS A 169 12.97 9.70 -21.25
N TYR A 170 12.92 8.37 -21.09
CA TYR A 170 11.67 7.60 -21.15
C TYR A 170 11.32 6.92 -19.83
N PHE A 171 12.12 7.15 -18.79
CA PHE A 171 12.01 6.46 -17.50
C PHE A 171 10.61 6.59 -16.88
N ILE A 172 10.03 7.77 -16.90
CA ILE A 172 8.70 8.03 -16.34
C ILE A 172 7.63 7.24 -17.09
N ALA A 173 7.68 7.27 -18.44
CA ALA A 173 6.71 6.57 -19.27
C ALA A 173 6.83 5.04 -19.11
N VAL A 174 8.05 4.51 -19.09
CA VAL A 174 8.33 3.08 -18.87
C VAL A 174 7.91 2.66 -17.47
N ALA A 175 8.18 3.47 -16.44
CA ALA A 175 7.76 3.20 -15.09
C ALA A 175 6.23 3.16 -14.95
N ILE A 176 5.51 4.12 -15.51
CA ILE A 176 4.05 4.14 -15.53
C ILE A 176 3.50 2.91 -16.24
N PHE A 177 4.02 2.58 -17.42
CA PHE A 177 3.60 1.41 -18.19
C PHE A 177 3.82 0.11 -17.41
N PHE A 178 4.98 -0.04 -16.77
CA PHE A 178 5.29 -1.19 -15.93
C PHE A 178 4.33 -1.31 -14.74
N HIS A 179 3.97 -0.18 -14.10
CA HIS A 179 3.02 -0.18 -12.98
C HIS A 179 1.60 -0.55 -13.40
N ILE A 180 1.16 -0.11 -14.58
CA ILE A 180 -0.14 -0.50 -15.13
C ILE A 180 -0.18 -2.01 -15.37
N ILE A 181 0.89 -2.58 -15.94
CA ILE A 181 1.00 -4.03 -16.15
C ILE A 181 0.98 -4.78 -14.81
N LEU A 182 1.76 -4.33 -13.82
CA LEU A 182 1.78 -4.93 -12.48
C LEU A 182 0.40 -4.89 -11.82
N LEU A 183 -0.30 -3.78 -11.92
CA LEU A 183 -1.64 -3.61 -11.37
C LEU A 183 -2.66 -4.53 -12.06
N ALA A 184 -2.61 -4.63 -13.39
CA ALA A 184 -3.46 -5.53 -14.15
C ALA A 184 -3.20 -7.00 -13.79
N PHE A 185 -1.92 -7.40 -13.70
CA PHE A 185 -1.53 -8.75 -13.31
C PHE A 185 -1.94 -9.08 -11.87
N SER A 186 -1.69 -8.17 -10.94
CA SER A 186 -2.13 -8.25 -9.55
C SER A 186 -3.65 -8.45 -9.44
N TYR A 187 -4.42 -7.65 -10.19
CA TYR A 187 -5.88 -7.76 -10.22
C TYR A 187 -6.35 -9.12 -10.76
N MET A 188 -5.76 -9.60 -11.85
CA MET A 188 -6.09 -10.92 -12.42
C MET A 188 -5.84 -12.06 -11.43
N ILE A 189 -4.70 -12.03 -10.71
CA ILE A 189 -4.41 -13.02 -9.66
C ILE A 189 -5.44 -12.93 -8.54
N SER A 190 -5.80 -11.71 -8.10
CA SER A 190 -6.76 -11.50 -7.02
C SER A 190 -8.14 -12.05 -7.36
N VAL A 191 -8.64 -11.79 -8.57
CA VAL A 191 -9.92 -12.36 -9.05
C VAL A 191 -9.87 -13.88 -9.08
N LYS A 192 -8.78 -14.48 -9.59
CA LYS A 192 -8.59 -15.92 -9.62
C LYS A 192 -8.52 -16.52 -8.21
N SER A 193 -7.93 -15.80 -7.27
CA SER A 193 -7.81 -16.21 -5.88
C SER A 193 -9.16 -16.23 -5.17
N VAL A 194 -9.95 -15.16 -5.32
CA VAL A 194 -11.31 -15.10 -4.77
C VAL A 194 -12.19 -16.23 -5.30
N LYS A 195 -12.03 -16.64 -6.56
CA LYS A 195 -12.75 -17.78 -7.15
C LYS A 195 -12.35 -19.12 -6.54
N ARG A 196 -11.13 -19.25 -6.02
CA ARG A 196 -10.57 -20.50 -5.46
C ARG A 196 -10.89 -20.72 -3.99
N TYR A 197 -11.45 -19.76 -3.27
CA TYR A 197 -11.82 -19.98 -1.88
C TYR A 197 -12.69 -21.23 -1.75
N PRO A 198 -12.21 -22.26 -1.01
CA PRO A 198 -12.94 -23.53 -0.92
C PRO A 198 -14.29 -23.36 -0.24
N SER A 199 -15.24 -24.16 -0.70
CA SER A 199 -16.58 -24.29 -0.12
C SER A 199 -16.52 -24.84 1.32
#